data_708629170627d73f7810d52ca2d1ceca
#
_entry.id   708629170627d73f7810d52ca2d1ceca
#
_cell.length_a   1.000
_cell.length_b   1.000
_cell.length_c   1.000
_cell.angle_alpha   90.00
_cell.angle_beta   90.00
_cell.angle_gamma   90.00
#
_symmetry.space_group_name_H-M   'P 1'
#
loop_
_entity.id
_entity.type
_entity.pdbx_description
1 polymer ?
#
loop_
_entity_poly.entity_id
_entity_poly.type
_entity_poly.pdbx_seq_one_letter_code
_entity_poly.pdbx_strand_id
1 'polypeptide(L)'
;MAPISGTVATVLTALTAAFRTSAPALQRLAEQNHLLAELDYGNFQGAYSDTYNISYWQKIPYAAPPVGENRFRGPQPPAAVDGVVYDSSQPFDMCPQRTVNGSEDCLYLGLYSRPWTQDQPLKPVVVTFYGGGFIQGSAYFSIPPSAYPILNVSTSSDMMFIYPNYRTNAFGLLPGKQIAADPKSDLNPGLLDQEAVLKWTKKYVKQFGGDPDDVTIWGQSAGGGSVLAQALGRGGTQKLFRKAMASSPFWPKTYAYDSPEAQALYDELASRTGCAGVEDSLACLKKADVQTIRDASLAISSSHVTNTSSFTWSPVIDGEFLREPLSDAAAAGRVNMDLAFAMHNTHEGENFLPGGLQSATDVGSPPFNSSEASFDKWLRGFLPGFGDCEIEGAKKLYPAAGTTETISYNTTYVRAGLIYRDVVLSCPAFWFSGAAPKGGWLGEYSLNPSKHASDTVWWNQVNAVQKTDPARYEGYAGAFASFFQTGDPNALKLSASTQAGVPPLKDSKEWVVIPTGFATADLGQLEKRCGFWKKAAAKIPI
;
A
#
# COMPACT_ATOMS: atom_id res chain seq x y z
N MET A 1 -41.61 76.56 17.18
CA MET A 1 -40.53 76.19 16.26
C MET A 1 -39.64 75.21 16.95
N ALA A 2 -39.82 73.94 16.71
CA ALA A 2 -38.95 72.88 17.25
C ALA A 2 -38.07 72.34 16.10
N PRO A 3 -36.80 72.03 16.30
CA PRO A 3 -35.92 71.56 15.26
C PRO A 3 -36.06 70.03 15.08
N ILE A 4 -36.23 69.62 13.85
CA ILE A 4 -36.17 68.25 13.39
C ILE A 4 -34.66 67.92 13.20
N SER A 5 -34.06 67.20 14.14
CA SER A 5 -32.73 66.63 13.94
C SER A 5 -32.56 65.40 14.87
N GLY A 6 -32.91 64.22 14.40
CA GLY A 6 -32.76 63.02 15.21
C GLY A 6 -32.87 61.68 14.49
N THR A 7 -33.27 61.67 13.23
CA THR A 7 -33.65 60.40 12.56
C THR A 7 -32.73 59.93 11.44
N VAL A 8 -31.76 60.73 11.01
CA VAL A 8 -30.90 60.35 9.88
C VAL A 8 -29.61 59.61 10.33
N ALA A 9 -29.14 59.85 11.57
CA ALA A 9 -27.94 59.20 12.06
C ALA A 9 -28.07 57.74 12.46
N THR A 10 -29.31 57.33 12.86
CA THR A 10 -29.59 55.93 13.30
C THR A 10 -29.78 54.97 12.13
N VAL A 11 -30.23 55.45 10.96
CA VAL A 11 -30.39 54.59 9.77
C VAL A 11 -29.05 54.30 9.09
N LEU A 12 -28.09 55.25 9.08
CA LEU A 12 -26.78 55.02 8.49
C LEU A 12 -25.89 54.08 9.32
N THR A 13 -26.04 54.07 10.66
CA THR A 13 -25.32 53.10 11.51
C THR A 13 -25.85 51.70 11.43
N ALA A 14 -27.14 51.49 11.19
CA ALA A 14 -27.74 50.19 11.01
C ALA A 14 -27.35 49.56 9.65
N LEU A 15 -27.24 50.35 8.57
CA LEU A 15 -26.79 49.88 7.27
C LEU A 15 -25.30 49.51 7.24
N THR A 16 -24.44 50.26 7.94
CA THR A 16 -23.01 49.92 8.04
C THR A 16 -22.72 48.74 8.94
N ALA A 17 -23.56 48.46 9.97
CA ALA A 17 -23.46 47.27 10.78
C ALA A 17 -23.93 46.01 10.02
N ALA A 18 -24.98 46.11 9.19
CA ALA A 18 -25.45 44.99 8.35
C ALA A 18 -24.43 44.62 7.25
N PHE A 19 -23.73 45.59 6.64
CA PHE A 19 -22.67 45.30 5.67
C PHE A 19 -21.39 44.73 6.31
N ARG A 20 -21.07 45.05 7.56
CA ARG A 20 -19.90 44.49 8.27
C ARG A 20 -20.13 43.05 8.76
N THR A 21 -21.37 42.62 8.99
CA THR A 21 -21.68 41.26 9.40
C THR A 21 -21.86 40.30 8.20
N SER A 22 -22.05 40.80 6.99
CA SER A 22 -22.22 39.97 5.80
C SER A 22 -20.89 39.56 5.11
N ALA A 23 -19.82 40.36 5.25
CA ALA A 23 -18.54 40.05 4.62
C ALA A 23 -17.89 38.74 5.12
N PRO A 24 -17.82 38.44 6.43
CA PRO A 24 -17.31 37.15 6.90
C PRO A 24 -18.20 35.96 6.54
N ALA A 25 -19.53 36.16 6.45
CA ALA A 25 -20.46 35.11 6.05
C ALA A 25 -20.35 34.81 4.55
N LEU A 26 -20.20 35.83 3.71
CA LEU A 26 -19.97 35.67 2.26
C LEU A 26 -18.60 35.05 1.96
N GLN A 27 -17.59 35.37 2.74
CA GLN A 27 -16.26 34.77 2.65
C GLN A 27 -16.27 33.31 3.07
N ARG A 28 -16.97 32.94 4.15
CA ARG A 28 -17.19 31.55 4.58
C ARG A 28 -18.02 30.76 3.57
N LEU A 29 -19.02 31.35 2.93
CA LEU A 29 -19.80 30.70 1.87
C LEU A 29 -18.97 30.49 0.60
N ALA A 30 -18.09 31.44 0.25
CA ALA A 30 -17.17 31.27 -0.85
C ALA A 30 -16.11 30.18 -0.55
N GLU A 31 -15.56 30.16 0.65
CA GLU A 31 -14.64 29.12 1.13
C GLU A 31 -15.31 27.75 1.18
N GLN A 32 -16.57 27.63 1.55
CA GLN A 32 -17.35 26.39 1.51
C GLN A 32 -17.62 25.90 0.08
N ASN A 33 -17.87 26.77 -0.86
CA ASN A 33 -18.08 26.38 -2.26
C ASN A 33 -16.84 25.77 -2.92
N HIS A 34 -15.63 26.12 -2.49
CA HIS A 34 -14.40 25.50 -2.99
C HIS A 34 -14.17 24.06 -2.50
N LEU A 35 -14.94 23.58 -1.50
CA LEU A 35 -14.84 22.25 -0.93
C LEU A 35 -16.01 21.36 -1.37
N LEU A 36 -16.88 21.83 -2.26
CA LEU A 36 -17.93 21.02 -2.85
C LEU A 36 -17.44 20.38 -4.15
N ALA A 37 -17.36 19.04 -4.17
CA ALA A 37 -17.07 18.27 -5.37
C ALA A 37 -18.37 17.72 -5.97
N GLU A 38 -18.64 18.09 -7.23
CA GLU A 38 -19.82 17.63 -7.98
C GLU A 38 -19.42 16.47 -8.89
N LEU A 39 -19.85 15.25 -8.57
CA LEU A 39 -19.63 14.05 -9.34
C LEU A 39 -20.96 13.60 -9.99
N ASP A 40 -20.89 12.77 -11.02
CA ASP A 40 -22.09 12.29 -11.74
C ASP A 40 -22.97 11.35 -10.91
N TYR A 41 -22.54 10.96 -9.70
CA TYR A 41 -23.29 10.13 -8.76
C TYR A 41 -23.55 10.82 -7.41
N GLY A 42 -23.21 12.10 -7.25
CA GLY A 42 -23.50 12.87 -6.03
C GLY A 42 -22.59 14.06 -5.81
N ASN A 43 -22.99 14.88 -4.84
CA ASN A 43 -22.28 16.08 -4.41
C ASN A 43 -21.62 15.83 -3.04
N PHE A 44 -20.32 16.04 -2.93
CA PHE A 44 -19.52 15.66 -1.78
C PHE A 44 -18.83 16.87 -1.15
N GLN A 45 -19.25 17.23 0.07
CA GLN A 45 -18.71 18.34 0.82
C GLN A 45 -17.49 17.89 1.64
N GLY A 46 -16.33 18.47 1.37
CA GLY A 46 -15.11 18.32 2.16
C GLY A 46 -14.99 19.35 3.27
N ALA A 47 -13.86 19.31 3.97
CA ALA A 47 -13.52 20.23 5.04
C ALA A 47 -12.09 20.77 4.89
N TYR A 48 -11.79 21.83 5.66
CA TYR A 48 -10.48 22.43 5.71
C TYR A 48 -9.91 22.43 7.13
N SER A 49 -8.62 22.15 7.23
CA SER A 49 -7.86 22.22 8.49
C SER A 49 -6.90 23.40 8.46
N ASP A 50 -7.17 24.45 9.25
CA ASP A 50 -6.27 25.60 9.42
C ASP A 50 -4.91 25.20 9.99
N THR A 51 -4.92 24.29 10.96
CA THR A 51 -3.69 23.83 11.66
C THR A 51 -2.68 23.20 10.70
N TYR A 52 -3.16 22.44 9.72
CA TYR A 52 -2.32 21.71 8.79
C TYR A 52 -2.34 22.28 7.38
N ASN A 53 -3.14 23.34 7.15
CA ASN A 53 -3.37 23.94 5.84
C ASN A 53 -3.65 22.90 4.76
N ILE A 54 -4.68 22.08 4.97
CA ILE A 54 -5.13 21.07 4.02
C ILE A 54 -6.65 21.12 3.82
N SER A 55 -7.08 21.02 2.56
CA SER A 55 -8.44 20.67 2.17
C SER A 55 -8.53 19.15 2.09
N TYR A 56 -9.62 18.55 2.60
CA TYR A 56 -9.76 17.10 2.66
C TYR A 56 -11.20 16.62 2.54
N TRP A 57 -11.33 15.40 2.02
CA TRP A 57 -12.53 14.58 1.99
C TRP A 57 -12.16 13.23 2.57
N GLN A 58 -12.88 12.73 3.56
CA GLN A 58 -12.56 11.45 4.20
C GLN A 58 -13.40 10.30 3.66
N LYS A 59 -14.65 10.55 3.25
CA LYS A 59 -15.62 9.50 2.91
C LYS A 59 -16.29 9.76 1.58
N ILE A 60 -15.67 9.26 0.50
CA ILE A 60 -16.26 9.24 -0.84
C ILE A 60 -16.44 7.78 -1.26
N PRO A 61 -17.65 7.28 -1.53
CA PRO A 61 -17.83 5.92 -2.02
C PRO A 61 -17.31 5.82 -3.46
N TYR A 62 -16.36 4.91 -3.70
CA TYR A 62 -15.88 4.65 -5.06
C TYR A 62 -16.52 3.40 -5.67
N ALA A 63 -17.20 2.59 -4.83
CA ALA A 63 -17.95 1.42 -5.24
C ALA A 63 -19.15 1.19 -4.31
N ALA A 64 -20.10 0.38 -4.78
CA ALA A 64 -21.21 -0.08 -3.97
C ALA A 64 -20.73 -1.04 -2.85
N PRO A 65 -21.46 -1.12 -1.71
CA PRO A 65 -21.12 -2.05 -0.64
C PRO A 65 -21.03 -3.50 -1.13
N PRO A 66 -19.93 -4.22 -0.88
CA PRO A 66 -19.76 -5.61 -1.28
C PRO A 66 -20.42 -6.58 -0.29
N VAL A 67 -21.74 -6.47 -0.14
CA VAL A 67 -22.55 -7.25 0.79
C VAL A 67 -23.43 -8.28 0.06
N GLY A 68 -23.76 -9.39 0.73
CA GLY A 68 -24.67 -10.41 0.20
C GLY A 68 -24.15 -11.01 -1.11
N GLU A 69 -24.90 -10.90 -2.19
CA GLU A 69 -24.51 -11.40 -3.51
C GLU A 69 -23.26 -10.72 -4.09
N ASN A 70 -22.91 -9.52 -3.62
CA ASN A 70 -21.68 -8.82 -4.03
C ASN A 70 -20.46 -9.19 -3.16
N ARG A 71 -20.63 -9.97 -2.10
CA ARG A 71 -19.51 -10.54 -1.34
C ARG A 71 -18.69 -11.41 -2.29
N PHE A 72 -17.37 -11.30 -2.28
CA PHE A 72 -16.43 -11.96 -3.20
C PHE A 72 -16.56 -11.54 -4.68
N ARG A 73 -17.35 -10.52 -5.00
CA ARG A 73 -17.42 -9.94 -6.34
C ARG A 73 -16.48 -8.74 -6.45
N GLY A 74 -15.99 -8.44 -7.65
CA GLY A 74 -15.30 -7.19 -7.96
C GLY A 74 -16.19 -5.97 -7.65
N PRO A 75 -15.62 -4.78 -7.43
CA PRO A 75 -16.37 -3.60 -7.04
C PRO A 75 -17.40 -3.22 -8.10
N GLN A 76 -18.64 -2.96 -7.65
CA GLN A 76 -19.74 -2.50 -8.50
C GLN A 76 -19.83 -0.97 -8.43
N PRO A 77 -20.39 -0.29 -9.45
CA PRO A 77 -20.54 1.16 -9.44
C PRO A 77 -21.21 1.65 -8.15
N PRO A 78 -20.79 2.79 -7.56
CA PRO A 78 -21.44 3.35 -6.38
C PRO A 78 -22.88 3.75 -6.70
N ALA A 79 -23.75 3.66 -5.70
CA ALA A 79 -25.10 4.16 -5.82
C ALA A 79 -25.11 5.70 -5.93
N ALA A 80 -26.03 6.25 -6.72
CA ALA A 80 -26.23 7.70 -6.78
C ALA A 80 -26.72 8.23 -5.43
N VAL A 81 -26.16 9.37 -5.02
CA VAL A 81 -26.57 10.14 -3.84
C VAL A 81 -27.35 11.35 -4.33
N ASP A 82 -28.63 11.13 -4.70
CA ASP A 82 -29.46 12.16 -5.30
C ASP A 82 -30.08 13.09 -4.25
N GLY A 83 -30.13 14.39 -4.56
CA GLY A 83 -30.92 15.40 -3.84
C GLY A 83 -30.35 15.88 -2.50
N VAL A 84 -29.17 15.40 -2.09
CA VAL A 84 -28.47 15.82 -0.87
C VAL A 84 -26.99 16.07 -1.12
N VAL A 85 -26.42 17.00 -0.35
CA VAL A 85 -24.96 17.14 -0.28
C VAL A 85 -24.44 16.18 0.79
N TYR A 86 -23.60 15.25 0.37
CA TYR A 86 -23.00 14.25 1.26
C TYR A 86 -21.84 14.87 2.05
N ASP A 87 -21.90 14.81 3.38
CA ASP A 87 -20.80 15.25 4.25
C ASP A 87 -19.65 14.23 4.20
N SER A 88 -18.63 14.54 3.42
CA SER A 88 -17.44 13.72 3.27
C SER A 88 -16.34 14.01 4.29
N SER A 89 -16.59 14.88 5.28
CA SER A 89 -15.63 15.12 6.38
C SER A 89 -15.65 14.03 7.45
N GLN A 90 -16.66 13.16 7.44
CA GLN A 90 -16.86 12.09 8.42
C GLN A 90 -15.97 10.89 8.15
N PRO A 91 -15.48 10.19 9.17
CA PRO A 91 -14.74 8.95 9.01
C PRO A 91 -15.63 7.82 8.44
N PHE A 92 -15.01 6.78 7.92
CA PHE A 92 -15.68 5.56 7.47
C PHE A 92 -15.11 4.32 8.18
N ASP A 93 -15.88 3.22 8.14
CA ASP A 93 -15.50 1.98 8.77
C ASP A 93 -14.38 1.27 7.98
N MET A 94 -13.51 0.58 8.71
CA MET A 94 -12.55 -0.35 8.13
C MET A 94 -13.29 -1.57 7.57
N CYS A 95 -12.75 -2.19 6.53
CA CYS A 95 -13.22 -3.50 6.10
C CYS A 95 -13.01 -4.55 7.20
N PRO A 96 -13.79 -5.65 7.22
CA PRO A 96 -13.65 -6.70 8.24
C PRO A 96 -12.24 -7.27 8.25
N GLN A 97 -11.59 -7.31 9.41
CA GLN A 97 -10.18 -7.65 9.52
C GLN A 97 -9.76 -8.07 10.92
N ARG A 98 -8.45 -8.33 11.11
CA ARG A 98 -7.87 -8.83 12.36
C ARG A 98 -8.07 -7.88 13.55
N THR A 99 -7.84 -6.60 13.36
CA THR A 99 -7.78 -5.62 14.45
C THR A 99 -9.14 -5.09 14.88
N VAL A 100 -10.13 -5.14 13.99
CA VAL A 100 -11.50 -4.65 14.22
C VAL A 100 -12.51 -5.56 13.54
N ASN A 101 -13.76 -5.54 14.02
CA ASN A 101 -14.86 -6.22 13.34
C ASN A 101 -15.10 -5.59 11.96
N GLY A 102 -15.09 -4.27 11.88
CA GLY A 102 -15.26 -3.53 10.65
C GLY A 102 -16.67 -3.67 10.05
N SER A 103 -16.82 -3.18 8.84
CA SER A 103 -18.05 -3.27 8.05
C SER A 103 -17.71 -3.76 6.64
N GLU A 104 -18.58 -4.59 6.03
CA GLU A 104 -18.47 -4.88 4.60
C GLU A 104 -18.79 -3.66 3.74
N ASP A 105 -19.61 -2.71 4.22
CA ASP A 105 -19.76 -1.39 3.59
C ASP A 105 -18.55 -0.52 3.90
N CYS A 106 -17.45 -0.75 3.18
CA CYS A 106 -16.14 -0.16 3.45
C CYS A 106 -15.42 0.39 2.21
N LEU A 107 -16.01 0.30 1.01
CA LEU A 107 -15.36 0.71 -0.23
C LEU A 107 -15.43 2.23 -0.45
N TYR A 108 -14.79 2.93 0.44
CA TYR A 108 -14.63 4.39 0.44
C TYR A 108 -13.18 4.78 0.22
N LEU A 109 -12.98 5.99 -0.28
CA LEU A 109 -11.69 6.66 -0.32
C LEU A 109 -11.75 8.00 0.39
N GLY A 110 -10.60 8.42 0.90
CA GLY A 110 -10.34 9.79 1.32
C GLY A 110 -9.24 10.41 0.47
N LEU A 111 -9.23 11.73 0.40
CA LEU A 111 -8.17 12.49 -0.25
C LEU A 111 -7.89 13.81 0.46
N TYR A 112 -6.67 14.32 0.28
CA TYR A 112 -6.28 15.64 0.78
C TYR A 112 -5.17 16.26 -0.05
N SER A 113 -5.14 17.59 -0.03
CA SER A 113 -4.06 18.40 -0.62
C SER A 113 -3.97 19.76 0.09
N ARG A 114 -2.98 20.58 -0.24
CA ARG A 114 -3.07 22.03 0.02
C ARG A 114 -4.30 22.59 -0.70
N PRO A 115 -4.93 23.67 -0.20
CA PRO A 115 -6.06 24.32 -0.87
C PRO A 115 -5.78 24.56 -2.35
N TRP A 116 -6.82 24.43 -3.16
CA TRP A 116 -6.74 24.61 -4.60
C TRP A 116 -7.98 25.32 -5.12
N THR A 117 -7.80 26.13 -6.15
CA THR A 117 -8.87 26.82 -6.88
C THR A 117 -8.73 26.56 -8.38
N GLN A 118 -9.83 26.68 -9.12
CA GLN A 118 -9.89 26.27 -10.54
C GLN A 118 -8.96 27.05 -11.48
N ASP A 119 -8.45 28.19 -11.05
CA ASP A 119 -7.47 29.02 -11.77
C ASP A 119 -6.01 28.56 -11.55
N GLN A 120 -5.78 27.64 -10.63
CA GLN A 120 -4.45 27.09 -10.34
C GLN A 120 -4.16 25.85 -11.18
N PRO A 121 -2.87 25.52 -11.42
CA PRO A 121 -2.48 24.27 -12.05
C PRO A 121 -2.99 23.05 -11.29
N LEU A 122 -3.25 21.96 -12.00
CA LEU A 122 -3.57 20.68 -11.40
C LEU A 122 -2.33 20.08 -10.73
N LYS A 123 -2.54 19.31 -9.66
CA LYS A 123 -1.50 18.75 -8.80
C LYS A 123 -1.19 17.32 -9.15
N PRO A 124 0.08 16.88 -9.10
CA PRO A 124 0.42 15.47 -9.11
C PRO A 124 -0.37 14.68 -8.05
N VAL A 125 -0.84 13.51 -8.39
CA VAL A 125 -1.70 12.68 -7.54
C VAL A 125 -0.95 11.44 -7.07
N VAL A 126 -1.04 11.13 -5.78
CA VAL A 126 -0.49 9.92 -5.18
C VAL A 126 -1.64 9.07 -4.65
N VAL A 127 -1.90 7.91 -5.24
CA VAL A 127 -2.85 6.93 -4.72
C VAL A 127 -2.09 5.95 -3.83
N THR A 128 -2.45 5.91 -2.53
CA THR A 128 -1.70 5.17 -1.52
C THR A 128 -2.44 3.93 -1.06
N PHE A 129 -1.85 2.75 -1.22
CA PHE A 129 -2.37 1.49 -0.71
C PHE A 129 -1.74 1.14 0.64
N TYR A 130 -2.57 0.83 1.63
CA TYR A 130 -2.08 0.46 2.96
C TYR A 130 -1.47 -0.94 3.00
N GLY A 131 -0.56 -1.16 3.95
CA GLY A 131 0.02 -2.46 4.27
C GLY A 131 -0.80 -3.28 5.25
N GLY A 132 -0.19 -4.34 5.79
CA GLY A 132 -0.81 -5.22 6.79
C GLY A 132 -0.91 -6.67 6.33
N GLY A 133 0.01 -7.12 5.47
CA GLY A 133 0.16 -8.52 5.06
C GLY A 133 -1.01 -9.08 4.27
N PHE A 134 -1.81 -8.25 3.63
CA PHE A 134 -3.08 -8.59 2.96
C PHE A 134 -4.16 -9.16 3.91
N ILE A 135 -3.96 -9.14 5.22
CA ILE A 135 -4.91 -9.65 6.22
C ILE A 135 -5.59 -8.56 7.02
N GLN A 136 -5.04 -7.36 7.00
CA GLN A 136 -5.53 -6.18 7.73
C GLN A 136 -5.02 -4.90 7.11
N GLY A 137 -5.43 -3.77 7.66
CA GLY A 137 -5.06 -2.43 7.24
C GLY A 137 -6.28 -1.60 6.88
N SER A 138 -6.12 -0.30 6.80
CA SER A 138 -7.18 0.61 6.39
C SER A 138 -6.62 1.94 5.95
N ALA A 139 -7.45 2.65 5.20
CA ALA A 139 -7.28 4.06 4.90
C ALA A 139 -7.77 4.97 6.03
N TYR A 140 -7.83 4.47 7.27
CA TYR A 140 -8.26 5.26 8.42
C TYR A 140 -7.48 6.57 8.50
N PHE A 141 -8.22 7.65 8.52
CA PHE A 141 -7.75 8.97 8.20
C PHE A 141 -7.79 9.84 9.44
N SER A 142 -6.65 10.10 10.02
CA SER A 142 -6.49 11.12 11.08
C SER A 142 -6.20 12.49 10.47
N ILE A 143 -6.32 13.56 11.24
CA ILE A 143 -5.85 14.89 10.86
C ILE A 143 -4.65 15.23 11.75
N PRO A 144 -3.43 15.37 11.21
CA PRO A 144 -3.06 15.23 9.80
C PRO A 144 -3.09 13.76 9.35
N PRO A 145 -3.35 13.51 8.06
CA PRO A 145 -3.37 12.16 7.52
C PRO A 145 -1.96 11.57 7.36
N SER A 146 -1.88 10.26 7.11
CA SER A 146 -0.64 9.60 6.71
C SER A 146 0.00 10.31 5.53
N ALA A 147 1.35 10.24 5.44
CA ALA A 147 2.17 10.92 4.43
C ALA A 147 2.11 12.46 4.46
N TYR A 148 1.42 13.07 5.40
CA TYR A 148 1.51 14.52 5.60
C TYR A 148 2.97 15.02 5.73
N PRO A 149 3.91 14.30 6.39
CA PRO A 149 5.32 14.70 6.39
C PRO A 149 5.93 14.82 4.98
N ILE A 150 5.52 13.98 4.02
CA ILE A 150 6.00 14.08 2.63
C ILE A 150 5.46 15.35 1.96
N LEU A 151 4.16 15.63 2.14
CA LEU A 151 3.57 16.88 1.66
C LEU A 151 4.28 18.09 2.28
N ASN A 152 4.58 18.02 3.58
CA ASN A 152 5.16 19.14 4.33
C ASN A 152 6.63 19.41 3.98
N VAL A 153 7.40 18.38 3.59
CA VAL A 153 8.81 18.51 3.21
C VAL A 153 9.00 18.86 1.72
N SER A 154 7.97 18.70 0.91
CA SER A 154 8.07 18.96 -0.53
C SER A 154 8.29 20.44 -0.81
N THR A 155 9.15 20.75 -1.79
CA THR A 155 9.58 22.12 -2.11
C THR A 155 8.43 23.05 -2.48
N SER A 156 7.44 22.55 -3.22
CA SER A 156 6.25 23.31 -3.63
C SER A 156 5.03 23.01 -2.76
N SER A 157 5.10 22.01 -1.88
CA SER A 157 3.94 21.47 -1.13
C SER A 157 2.72 21.17 -2.01
N ASP A 158 2.97 20.81 -3.27
CA ASP A 158 1.96 20.78 -4.31
C ASP A 158 1.76 19.37 -4.87
N MET A 159 1.06 18.57 -4.12
CA MET A 159 0.60 17.23 -4.49
C MET A 159 -0.68 16.88 -3.74
N MET A 160 -1.40 15.89 -4.27
CA MET A 160 -2.62 15.35 -3.68
C MET A 160 -2.40 13.89 -3.29
N PHE A 161 -2.90 13.49 -2.12
CA PHE A 161 -2.90 12.10 -1.69
C PHE A 161 -4.32 11.54 -1.67
N ILE A 162 -4.50 10.32 -2.18
CA ILE A 162 -5.75 9.55 -2.15
C ILE A 162 -5.51 8.27 -1.35
N TYR A 163 -6.39 8.00 -0.39
CA TYR A 163 -6.33 6.84 0.51
C TYR A 163 -7.62 6.02 0.40
N PRO A 164 -7.64 4.95 -0.39
CA PRO A 164 -8.79 4.05 -0.45
C PRO A 164 -8.71 2.96 0.61
N ASN A 165 -9.88 2.52 1.10
CA ASN A 165 -10.00 1.15 1.58
C ASN A 165 -10.02 0.18 0.40
N TYR A 166 -9.55 -1.04 0.63
CA TYR A 166 -9.72 -2.19 -0.24
C TYR A 166 -9.89 -3.44 0.63
N ARG A 167 -10.58 -4.45 0.14
CA ARG A 167 -10.81 -5.69 0.88
C ARG A 167 -9.53 -6.49 1.04
N THR A 168 -9.35 -7.05 2.22
CA THR A 168 -8.23 -7.93 2.58
C THR A 168 -8.74 -9.27 3.08
N ASN A 169 -7.84 -10.19 3.44
CA ASN A 169 -8.12 -11.52 3.97
C ASN A 169 -9.12 -12.32 3.10
N ALA A 170 -9.95 -13.16 3.67
CA ALA A 170 -10.93 -13.96 2.91
C ALA A 170 -11.93 -13.07 2.13
N PHE A 171 -12.27 -11.87 2.60
CA PHE A 171 -13.22 -10.98 1.91
C PHE A 171 -12.65 -10.41 0.59
N GLY A 172 -11.33 -10.24 0.50
CA GLY A 172 -10.65 -9.66 -0.65
C GLY A 172 -9.81 -10.62 -1.48
N LEU A 173 -9.50 -11.81 -0.94
CA LEU A 173 -8.49 -12.70 -1.53
C LEU A 173 -8.84 -14.20 -1.37
N LEU A 174 -10.13 -14.54 -1.27
CA LEU A 174 -10.57 -15.93 -1.26
C LEU A 174 -10.32 -16.55 -2.64
N PRO A 175 -9.45 -17.60 -2.74
CA PRO A 175 -9.21 -18.31 -3.99
C PRO A 175 -10.20 -19.46 -4.20
N GLY A 176 -9.99 -20.28 -5.20
CA GLY A 176 -10.64 -21.56 -5.39
C GLY A 176 -11.51 -21.66 -6.64
N LYS A 177 -11.74 -22.89 -7.04
CA LYS A 177 -12.51 -23.24 -8.25
C LYS A 177 -13.95 -22.76 -8.18
N GLN A 178 -14.55 -22.72 -6.99
CA GLN A 178 -15.92 -22.27 -6.76
C GLN A 178 -16.07 -20.78 -7.05
N ILE A 179 -15.09 -19.97 -6.65
CA ILE A 179 -15.06 -18.54 -6.96
C ILE A 179 -14.95 -18.33 -8.48
N ALA A 180 -14.00 -19.01 -9.12
CA ALA A 180 -13.78 -18.88 -10.57
C ALA A 180 -14.95 -19.38 -11.41
N ALA A 181 -15.74 -20.33 -10.92
CA ALA A 181 -16.89 -20.90 -11.63
C ALA A 181 -18.17 -20.06 -11.50
N ASP A 182 -18.27 -19.19 -10.50
CA ASP A 182 -19.45 -18.35 -10.29
C ASP A 182 -19.36 -17.03 -11.09
N PRO A 183 -20.26 -16.78 -12.06
CA PRO A 183 -20.23 -15.56 -12.86
C PRO A 183 -20.53 -14.27 -12.07
N LYS A 184 -20.89 -14.38 -10.79
CA LYS A 184 -21.15 -13.27 -9.87
C LYS A 184 -20.07 -13.15 -8.79
N SER A 185 -18.94 -13.82 -8.96
CA SER A 185 -17.78 -13.71 -8.06
C SER A 185 -16.52 -13.49 -8.88
N ASP A 186 -15.51 -12.91 -8.26
CA ASP A 186 -14.23 -12.63 -8.91
C ASP A 186 -13.09 -13.11 -8.01
N LEU A 187 -12.02 -13.58 -8.62
CA LEU A 187 -10.75 -13.81 -7.94
C LEU A 187 -10.07 -12.47 -7.67
N ASN A 188 -9.31 -12.38 -6.60
CA ASN A 188 -8.60 -11.15 -6.20
C ASN A 188 -9.48 -9.88 -6.08
N PRO A 189 -10.71 -9.92 -5.54
CA PRO A 189 -11.55 -8.72 -5.53
C PRO A 189 -10.92 -7.54 -4.78
N GLY A 190 -10.02 -7.75 -3.82
CA GLY A 190 -9.25 -6.68 -3.18
C GLY A 190 -8.30 -5.94 -4.13
N LEU A 191 -7.70 -6.63 -5.12
CA LEU A 191 -6.92 -5.97 -6.18
C LEU A 191 -7.82 -5.24 -7.18
N LEU A 192 -9.00 -5.77 -7.46
CA LEU A 192 -10.02 -5.11 -8.29
C LEU A 192 -10.57 -3.85 -7.62
N ASP A 193 -10.68 -3.82 -6.28
CA ASP A 193 -11.03 -2.62 -5.52
C ASP A 193 -10.01 -1.50 -5.76
N GLN A 194 -8.71 -1.83 -5.72
CA GLN A 194 -7.63 -0.89 -6.02
C GLN A 194 -7.68 -0.40 -7.47
N GLU A 195 -7.91 -1.29 -8.43
CA GLU A 195 -8.08 -0.93 -9.84
C GLU A 195 -9.28 0.02 -10.04
N ALA A 196 -10.39 -0.20 -9.33
CA ALA A 196 -11.56 0.68 -9.37
C ALA A 196 -11.23 2.08 -8.85
N VAL A 197 -10.44 2.20 -7.80
CA VAL A 197 -9.95 3.50 -7.31
C VAL A 197 -9.10 4.22 -8.35
N LEU A 198 -8.24 3.51 -9.06
CA LEU A 198 -7.43 4.10 -10.14
C LEU A 198 -8.31 4.58 -11.30
N LYS A 199 -9.34 3.84 -11.65
CA LYS A 199 -10.36 4.27 -12.64
C LYS A 199 -11.15 5.48 -12.14
N TRP A 200 -11.55 5.48 -10.86
CA TRP A 200 -12.19 6.62 -10.21
C TRP A 200 -11.28 7.86 -10.25
N THR A 201 -10.01 7.72 -9.91
CA THR A 201 -9.01 8.79 -9.96
C THR A 201 -8.92 9.39 -11.35
N LYS A 202 -8.79 8.56 -12.38
CA LYS A 202 -8.76 9.02 -13.78
C LYS A 202 -10.00 9.83 -14.16
N LYS A 203 -11.17 9.45 -13.66
CA LYS A 203 -12.44 10.08 -14.04
C LYS A 203 -12.73 11.37 -13.26
N TYR A 204 -12.40 11.41 -11.96
CA TYR A 204 -12.95 12.42 -11.07
C TYR A 204 -11.94 13.33 -10.38
N VAL A 205 -10.67 12.96 -10.29
CA VAL A 205 -9.68 13.67 -9.46
C VAL A 205 -9.52 15.14 -9.83
N LYS A 206 -9.77 15.49 -11.09
CA LYS A 206 -9.74 16.87 -11.57
C LYS A 206 -10.72 17.81 -10.83
N GLN A 207 -11.85 17.29 -10.34
CA GLN A 207 -12.81 18.05 -9.54
C GLN A 207 -12.24 18.51 -8.19
N PHE A 208 -11.17 17.85 -7.75
CA PHE A 208 -10.47 18.12 -6.49
C PHE A 208 -9.13 18.85 -6.71
N GLY A 209 -8.78 19.18 -7.95
CA GLY A 209 -7.52 19.83 -8.31
C GLY A 209 -6.35 18.87 -8.59
N GLY A 210 -6.60 17.56 -8.70
CA GLY A 210 -5.59 16.56 -9.08
C GLY A 210 -5.46 16.41 -10.60
N ASP A 211 -4.25 16.11 -11.07
CA ASP A 211 -3.97 15.81 -12.47
C ASP A 211 -4.20 14.31 -12.75
N PRO A 212 -5.23 13.94 -13.52
CA PRO A 212 -5.48 12.55 -13.88
C PRO A 212 -4.37 11.94 -14.75
N ASP A 213 -3.51 12.73 -15.37
CA ASP A 213 -2.43 12.27 -16.23
C ASP A 213 -1.07 12.20 -15.52
N ASP A 214 -0.98 12.72 -14.29
CA ASP A 214 0.20 12.61 -13.44
C ASP A 214 -0.09 11.86 -12.13
N VAL A 215 -0.47 10.60 -12.27
CA VAL A 215 -0.80 9.71 -11.15
C VAL A 215 0.40 8.83 -10.81
N THR A 216 0.74 8.81 -9.52
CA THR A 216 1.66 7.85 -8.89
C THR A 216 0.86 6.89 -8.01
N ILE A 217 1.14 5.60 -8.08
CA ILE A 217 0.69 4.64 -7.05
C ILE A 217 1.81 4.40 -6.05
N TRP A 218 1.47 4.34 -4.78
CA TRP A 218 2.44 4.11 -3.70
C TRP A 218 1.86 3.23 -2.59
N GLY A 219 2.71 2.49 -1.91
CA GLY A 219 2.33 1.70 -0.75
C GLY A 219 3.51 1.11 -0.02
N GLN A 220 3.28 0.69 1.23
CA GLN A 220 4.27 0.04 2.09
C GLN A 220 3.82 -1.38 2.43
N SER A 221 4.76 -2.33 2.54
CA SER A 221 4.47 -3.72 2.90
C SER A 221 3.52 -4.38 1.87
N ALA A 222 2.40 -4.95 2.30
CA ALA A 222 1.36 -5.46 1.40
C ALA A 222 0.78 -4.37 0.48
N GLY A 223 0.80 -3.08 0.90
CA GLY A 223 0.51 -1.95 0.03
C GLY A 223 1.55 -1.79 -1.08
N GLY A 224 2.83 -1.99 -0.78
CA GLY A 224 3.89 -2.09 -1.78
C GLY A 224 3.70 -3.29 -2.71
N GLY A 225 3.31 -4.45 -2.17
CA GLY A 225 2.89 -5.61 -2.96
C GLY A 225 1.70 -5.31 -3.86
N SER A 226 0.73 -4.52 -3.37
CA SER A 226 -0.40 -4.01 -4.17
C SER A 226 0.06 -3.13 -5.33
N VAL A 227 1.06 -2.26 -5.09
CA VAL A 227 1.70 -1.47 -6.16
C VAL A 227 2.30 -2.40 -7.22
N LEU A 228 3.02 -3.45 -6.82
CA LEU A 228 3.58 -4.43 -7.74
C LEU A 228 2.46 -5.12 -8.55
N ALA A 229 1.38 -5.55 -7.89
CA ALA A 229 0.24 -6.18 -8.55
C ALA A 229 -0.41 -5.26 -9.60
N GLN A 230 -0.64 -3.98 -9.29
CA GLN A 230 -1.19 -3.01 -10.24
C GLN A 230 -0.21 -2.69 -11.38
N ALA A 231 1.08 -2.59 -11.06
CA ALA A 231 2.11 -2.26 -12.05
C ALA A 231 2.35 -3.39 -13.06
N LEU A 232 2.21 -4.65 -12.66
CA LEU A 232 2.50 -5.84 -13.45
C LEU A 232 1.24 -6.63 -13.86
N GLY A 233 0.08 -6.22 -13.35
CA GLY A 233 -1.21 -6.84 -13.66
C GLY A 233 -1.70 -6.57 -15.08
N ARG A 234 -2.75 -7.27 -15.48
CA ARG A 234 -3.42 -7.13 -16.79
C ARG A 234 -2.47 -7.25 -17.99
N GLY A 235 -1.29 -7.89 -17.80
CA GLY A 235 -0.29 -8.04 -18.85
C GLY A 235 0.34 -6.72 -19.31
N GLY A 236 0.37 -5.68 -18.48
CA GLY A 236 0.96 -4.38 -18.80
C GLY A 236 0.15 -3.52 -19.79
N THR A 237 -1.16 -3.77 -19.91
CA THR A 237 -2.00 -3.10 -20.93
C THR A 237 -2.80 -1.91 -20.40
N GLN A 238 -2.77 -1.66 -19.10
CA GLN A 238 -3.51 -0.54 -18.49
C GLN A 238 -2.64 0.71 -18.33
N LYS A 239 -3.24 1.89 -18.50
CA LYS A 239 -2.57 3.18 -18.37
C LYS A 239 -3.32 4.08 -17.37
N LEU A 240 -3.52 3.57 -16.14
CA LEU A 240 -4.24 4.26 -15.08
C LEU A 240 -3.31 5.16 -14.22
N PHE A 241 -2.02 4.96 -14.31
CA PHE A 241 -0.98 5.73 -13.62
C PHE A 241 0.30 5.75 -14.46
N ARG A 242 1.22 6.64 -14.13
CA ARG A 242 2.50 6.81 -14.83
C ARG A 242 3.70 6.41 -14.00
N LYS A 243 3.64 6.66 -12.70
CA LYS A 243 4.71 6.43 -11.73
C LYS A 243 4.26 5.41 -10.70
N ALA A 244 5.19 4.59 -10.22
CA ALA A 244 4.91 3.62 -9.17
C ALA A 244 6.05 3.58 -8.15
N MET A 245 5.70 3.64 -6.85
CA MET A 245 6.67 3.56 -5.78
C MET A 245 6.28 2.47 -4.77
N ALA A 246 7.23 1.61 -4.40
CA ALA A 246 7.00 0.52 -3.48
C ALA A 246 7.98 0.56 -2.30
N SER A 247 7.47 0.79 -1.09
CA SER A 247 8.26 0.78 0.14
C SER A 247 8.15 -0.59 0.79
N SER A 248 9.27 -1.34 0.89
CA SER A 248 9.32 -2.71 1.43
C SER A 248 8.21 -3.59 0.87
N PRO A 249 8.11 -3.78 -0.47
CA PRO A 249 6.96 -4.44 -1.10
C PRO A 249 6.86 -5.90 -0.64
N PHE A 250 5.87 -6.21 0.18
CA PHE A 250 5.60 -7.57 0.62
C PHE A 250 4.87 -8.32 -0.51
N TRP A 251 5.60 -9.20 -1.18
CA TRP A 251 5.07 -10.07 -2.21
C TRP A 251 5.22 -11.54 -1.82
N PRO A 252 4.17 -12.15 -1.25
CA PRO A 252 4.20 -13.56 -0.85
C PRO A 252 4.16 -14.48 -2.08
N LYS A 253 4.37 -15.78 -1.85
CA LYS A 253 4.17 -16.81 -2.87
C LYS A 253 2.75 -16.72 -3.43
N THR A 254 2.63 -16.60 -4.75
CA THR A 254 1.38 -16.34 -5.48
C THR A 254 1.04 -17.55 -6.34
N TYR A 255 0.24 -18.47 -5.81
CA TYR A 255 -0.15 -19.72 -6.47
C TYR A 255 -1.26 -19.48 -7.50
N ALA A 256 -1.44 -20.42 -8.44
CA ALA A 256 -2.64 -20.45 -9.27
C ALA A 256 -3.88 -20.64 -8.39
N TYR A 257 -4.99 -20.00 -8.74
CA TYR A 257 -6.22 -19.99 -7.94
C TYR A 257 -6.80 -21.39 -7.66
N ASP A 258 -6.50 -22.36 -8.52
CA ASP A 258 -6.97 -23.74 -8.47
C ASP A 258 -5.89 -24.74 -8.06
N SER A 259 -4.71 -24.26 -7.66
CA SER A 259 -3.66 -25.10 -7.09
C SER A 259 -4.12 -25.76 -5.78
N PRO A 260 -3.53 -26.90 -5.40
CA PRO A 260 -3.86 -27.55 -4.11
C PRO A 260 -3.75 -26.60 -2.91
N GLU A 261 -2.73 -25.72 -2.90
CA GLU A 261 -2.48 -24.76 -1.82
C GLU A 261 -3.58 -23.70 -1.74
N ALA A 262 -3.99 -23.16 -2.89
CA ALA A 262 -5.05 -22.14 -2.96
C ALA A 262 -6.42 -22.77 -2.67
N GLN A 263 -6.74 -23.93 -3.27
CA GLN A 263 -8.01 -24.61 -3.02
C GLN A 263 -8.18 -25.01 -1.56
N ALA A 264 -7.11 -25.43 -0.88
CA ALA A 264 -7.15 -25.77 0.54
C ALA A 264 -7.61 -24.60 1.43
N LEU A 265 -7.33 -23.34 1.05
CA LEU A 265 -7.81 -22.16 1.79
C LEU A 265 -9.33 -21.99 1.66
N TYR A 266 -9.87 -22.21 0.46
CA TYR A 266 -11.31 -22.19 0.25
C TYR A 266 -12.00 -23.29 1.06
N ASP A 267 -11.49 -24.52 0.98
CA ASP A 267 -12.07 -25.68 1.65
C ASP A 267 -12.03 -25.51 3.17
N GLU A 268 -10.95 -24.98 3.71
CA GLU A 268 -10.83 -24.70 5.14
C GLU A 268 -11.79 -23.59 5.60
N LEU A 269 -11.94 -22.50 4.81
CA LEU A 269 -12.92 -21.47 5.13
C LEU A 269 -14.35 -22.04 5.11
N ALA A 270 -14.71 -22.80 4.08
CA ALA A 270 -16.01 -23.46 4.00
C ALA A 270 -16.27 -24.41 5.19
N SER A 271 -15.24 -25.15 5.60
CA SER A 271 -15.32 -26.04 6.77
C SER A 271 -15.56 -25.27 8.07
N ARG A 272 -14.78 -24.21 8.32
CA ARG A 272 -14.86 -23.42 9.55
C ARG A 272 -16.15 -22.60 9.68
N THR A 273 -16.80 -22.30 8.56
CA THR A 273 -18.06 -21.55 8.51
C THR A 273 -19.30 -22.44 8.44
N GLY A 274 -19.13 -23.78 8.42
CA GLY A 274 -20.22 -24.74 8.30
C GLY A 274 -20.77 -24.84 6.86
N CYS A 275 -20.06 -24.32 5.87
CA CYS A 275 -20.45 -24.37 4.47
C CYS A 275 -19.81 -25.53 3.69
N ALA A 276 -19.05 -26.42 4.34
CA ALA A 276 -18.54 -27.63 3.71
C ALA A 276 -19.64 -28.70 3.57
N GLY A 277 -19.59 -29.46 2.47
CA GLY A 277 -20.50 -30.59 2.23
C GLY A 277 -21.94 -30.21 1.84
N VAL A 278 -22.23 -28.93 1.64
CA VAL A 278 -23.50 -28.47 1.05
C VAL A 278 -23.38 -28.43 -0.48
N GLU A 279 -24.50 -28.48 -1.18
CA GLU A 279 -24.56 -28.50 -2.66
C GLU A 279 -23.87 -27.29 -3.28
N ASP A 280 -24.11 -26.08 -2.72
CA ASP A 280 -23.48 -24.83 -3.13
C ASP A 280 -22.82 -24.16 -1.92
N SER A 281 -21.55 -24.50 -1.72
CA SER A 281 -20.74 -23.96 -0.63
C SER A 281 -20.48 -22.44 -0.76
N LEU A 282 -20.40 -21.92 -1.99
CA LEU A 282 -20.18 -20.49 -2.22
C LEU A 282 -21.43 -19.67 -1.91
N ALA A 283 -22.62 -20.13 -2.32
CA ALA A 283 -23.88 -19.50 -1.93
C ALA A 283 -24.09 -19.53 -0.41
N CYS A 284 -23.64 -20.59 0.27
CA CYS A 284 -23.60 -20.65 1.72
C CYS A 284 -22.69 -19.57 2.30
N LEU A 285 -21.46 -19.44 1.80
CA LEU A 285 -20.49 -18.41 2.24
C LEU A 285 -21.03 -16.99 2.00
N LYS A 286 -21.68 -16.74 0.88
CA LYS A 286 -22.29 -15.42 0.59
C LYS A 286 -23.39 -15.04 1.60
N LYS A 287 -24.08 -16.01 2.16
CA LYS A 287 -25.17 -15.84 3.16
C LYS A 287 -24.68 -15.90 4.60
N ALA A 288 -23.48 -16.42 4.84
CA ALA A 288 -22.93 -16.55 6.17
C ALA A 288 -22.81 -15.18 6.86
N ASP A 289 -22.95 -15.17 8.18
CA ASP A 289 -22.72 -13.96 8.97
C ASP A 289 -21.27 -13.46 8.81
N VAL A 290 -21.11 -12.15 8.71
CA VAL A 290 -19.81 -11.49 8.48
C VAL A 290 -18.81 -11.82 9.57
N GLN A 291 -19.26 -11.89 10.84
CA GLN A 291 -18.40 -12.23 11.96
C GLN A 291 -17.91 -13.67 11.88
N THR A 292 -18.76 -14.60 11.44
CA THR A 292 -18.39 -16.01 11.23
C THR A 292 -17.29 -16.15 10.18
N ILE A 293 -17.41 -15.46 9.04
CA ILE A 293 -16.36 -15.47 8.00
C ILE A 293 -15.08 -14.82 8.52
N ARG A 294 -15.21 -13.68 9.20
CA ARG A 294 -14.08 -12.97 9.78
C ARG A 294 -13.29 -13.87 10.75
N ASP A 295 -13.96 -14.50 11.69
CA ASP A 295 -13.33 -15.33 12.72
C ASP A 295 -12.68 -16.59 12.10
N ALA A 296 -13.32 -17.21 11.11
CA ALA A 296 -12.74 -18.29 10.33
C ALA A 296 -11.49 -17.82 9.56
N SER A 297 -11.57 -16.68 8.88
CA SER A 297 -10.45 -16.06 8.16
C SER A 297 -9.26 -15.77 9.08
N LEU A 298 -9.53 -15.27 10.30
CA LEU A 298 -8.49 -15.01 11.29
C LEU A 298 -7.84 -16.29 11.82
N ALA A 299 -8.65 -17.32 12.08
CA ALA A 299 -8.13 -18.61 12.54
C ALA A 299 -7.20 -19.23 11.49
N ILE A 300 -7.52 -19.11 10.22
CA ILE A 300 -6.67 -19.53 9.09
C ILE A 300 -5.39 -18.69 9.05
N SER A 301 -5.49 -17.36 9.11
CA SER A 301 -4.33 -16.45 9.09
C SER A 301 -3.40 -16.61 10.28
N SER A 302 -3.94 -17.00 11.44
CA SER A 302 -3.16 -17.17 12.68
C SER A 302 -2.35 -18.46 12.67
N SER A 303 -2.66 -19.38 11.78
CA SER A 303 -1.92 -20.61 11.59
C SER A 303 -0.61 -20.39 10.83
N HIS A 304 0.25 -19.46 11.28
CA HIS A 304 1.61 -19.27 10.76
C HIS A 304 2.37 -20.57 10.89
N VAL A 305 2.14 -21.43 9.94
CA VAL A 305 2.87 -22.68 9.86
C VAL A 305 4.23 -22.39 9.24
N THR A 306 5.19 -23.19 9.63
CA THR A 306 6.54 -23.25 9.09
C THR A 306 6.54 -23.24 7.55
N ASN A 307 5.54 -23.86 6.94
CA ASN A 307 5.43 -24.00 5.49
C ASN A 307 5.15 -22.70 4.74
N THR A 308 4.59 -21.70 5.38
CA THR A 308 4.35 -20.41 4.72
C THR A 308 5.33 -19.34 5.17
N SER A 309 5.72 -19.34 6.44
CA SER A 309 6.47 -18.25 7.12
C SER A 309 5.96 -16.85 6.73
N SER A 310 4.70 -16.77 6.33
CA SER A 310 4.06 -15.54 5.86
C SER A 310 2.58 -15.58 6.19
N PHE A 311 1.87 -14.52 5.88
CA PHE A 311 0.43 -14.47 6.02
C PHE A 311 -0.24 -15.37 4.97
N THR A 312 -1.33 -16.02 5.35
CA THR A 312 -1.95 -17.06 4.53
C THR A 312 -2.71 -16.48 3.34
N TRP A 313 -3.41 -15.34 3.55
CA TRP A 313 -4.16 -14.69 2.50
C TRP A 313 -3.23 -13.89 1.60
N SER A 314 -3.24 -14.21 0.31
CA SER A 314 -2.42 -13.55 -0.70
C SER A 314 -3.16 -13.50 -2.04
N PRO A 315 -2.76 -12.59 -2.95
CA PRO A 315 -3.22 -12.64 -4.33
C PRO A 315 -2.92 -14.00 -4.98
N VAL A 316 -3.73 -14.40 -5.96
CA VAL A 316 -3.53 -15.64 -6.74
C VAL A 316 -3.37 -15.32 -8.22
N ILE A 317 -2.66 -16.18 -8.95
CA ILE A 317 -2.65 -16.13 -10.42
C ILE A 317 -4.02 -16.59 -10.89
N ASP A 318 -4.79 -15.66 -11.46
CA ASP A 318 -6.17 -15.86 -11.90
C ASP A 318 -6.31 -15.96 -13.43
N GLY A 319 -5.23 -15.71 -14.17
CA GLY A 319 -5.19 -15.73 -15.63
C GLY A 319 -5.76 -14.46 -16.28
N GLU A 320 -6.32 -13.54 -15.51
CA GLU A 320 -6.93 -12.30 -16.00
C GLU A 320 -6.24 -11.06 -15.45
N PHE A 321 -6.29 -10.82 -14.13
CA PHE A 321 -5.61 -9.71 -13.48
C PHE A 321 -4.13 -10.06 -13.26
N LEU A 322 -3.84 -11.17 -12.57
CA LEU A 322 -2.50 -11.73 -12.45
C LEU A 322 -2.38 -12.95 -13.36
N ARG A 323 -1.68 -12.79 -14.48
CA ARG A 323 -1.57 -13.83 -15.52
C ARG A 323 -0.42 -14.79 -15.31
N GLU A 324 0.56 -14.41 -14.50
CA GLU A 324 1.83 -15.08 -14.34
C GLU A 324 2.54 -14.62 -13.04
N PRO A 325 3.60 -15.29 -12.60
CA PRO A 325 4.46 -14.80 -11.53
C PRO A 325 4.98 -13.40 -11.85
N LEU A 326 5.07 -12.56 -10.80
CA LEU A 326 5.53 -11.19 -10.89
C LEU A 326 6.93 -11.08 -11.52
N SER A 327 7.82 -11.99 -11.16
CA SER A 327 9.18 -12.05 -11.68
C SER A 327 9.22 -12.32 -13.19
N ASP A 328 8.22 -13.04 -13.75
CA ASP A 328 8.09 -13.30 -15.20
C ASP A 328 7.56 -12.07 -15.93
N ALA A 329 6.51 -11.43 -15.39
CA ALA A 329 5.96 -10.20 -15.94
C ALA A 329 7.02 -9.09 -15.99
N ALA A 330 7.77 -8.91 -14.89
CA ALA A 330 8.86 -7.94 -14.81
C ALA A 330 9.97 -8.21 -15.85
N ALA A 331 10.44 -9.47 -15.94
CA ALA A 331 11.47 -9.86 -16.90
C ALA A 331 11.04 -9.67 -18.35
N ALA A 332 9.76 -9.80 -18.63
CA ALA A 332 9.20 -9.59 -19.98
C ALA A 332 8.82 -8.14 -20.28
N GLY A 333 8.99 -7.20 -19.32
CA GLY A 333 8.64 -5.79 -19.49
C GLY A 333 7.14 -5.55 -19.66
N ARG A 334 6.29 -6.46 -19.16
CA ARG A 334 4.83 -6.30 -19.19
C ARG A 334 4.39 -5.42 -18.01
N VAL A 335 4.48 -4.12 -18.19
CA VAL A 335 4.30 -3.13 -17.11
C VAL A 335 3.32 -2.03 -17.47
N ASN A 336 2.60 -1.52 -16.48
CA ASN A 336 1.64 -0.42 -16.59
C ASN A 336 2.24 0.95 -16.23
N MET A 337 3.47 0.99 -15.67
CA MET A 337 4.16 2.21 -15.28
C MET A 337 5.25 2.62 -16.29
N ASP A 338 5.62 3.90 -16.26
CA ASP A 338 6.80 4.45 -16.97
C ASP A 338 8.05 4.46 -16.07
N LEU A 339 7.86 4.83 -14.80
CA LEU A 339 8.91 5.08 -13.81
C LEU A 339 8.63 4.32 -12.53
N ALA A 340 9.67 3.76 -11.90
CA ALA A 340 9.56 3.03 -10.65
C ALA A 340 10.63 3.41 -9.64
N PHE A 341 10.25 3.51 -8.37
CA PHE A 341 11.17 3.63 -7.25
C PHE A 341 10.79 2.63 -6.17
N ALA A 342 11.75 1.85 -5.68
CA ALA A 342 11.50 0.95 -4.56
C ALA A 342 12.50 1.16 -3.42
N MET A 343 12.04 0.91 -2.20
CA MET A 343 12.84 0.88 -0.98
C MET A 343 12.67 -0.49 -0.30
N HIS A 344 13.69 -0.96 0.39
CA HIS A 344 13.60 -2.09 1.31
C HIS A 344 14.42 -1.80 2.58
N ASN A 345 14.23 -2.60 3.64
CA ASN A 345 14.96 -2.44 4.89
C ASN A 345 15.94 -3.60 5.11
N THR A 346 17.07 -3.33 5.73
CA THR A 346 18.17 -4.31 5.88
C THR A 346 17.75 -5.57 6.66
N HIS A 347 17.03 -5.40 7.78
CA HIS A 347 16.66 -6.46 8.72
C HIS A 347 15.16 -6.80 8.70
N GLU A 348 14.46 -6.54 7.61
CA GLU A 348 13.00 -6.67 7.59
C GLU A 348 12.49 -8.12 7.48
N GLY A 349 13.27 -9.03 6.90
CA GLY A 349 12.88 -10.44 6.79
C GLY A 349 12.75 -11.15 8.14
N GLU A 350 13.49 -10.72 9.14
CA GLU A 350 13.47 -11.27 10.48
C GLU A 350 12.12 -11.08 11.22
N ASN A 351 11.30 -10.10 10.80
CA ASN A 351 9.95 -9.89 11.33
C ASN A 351 8.99 -11.05 11.04
N PHE A 352 9.32 -11.90 10.08
CA PHE A 352 8.45 -12.95 9.56
C PHE A 352 8.92 -14.36 9.93
N LEU A 353 9.92 -14.47 10.79
CA LEU A 353 10.51 -15.75 11.18
C LEU A 353 9.98 -16.28 12.49
N PRO A 354 10.02 -17.61 12.70
CA PRO A 354 9.84 -18.20 14.03
C PRO A 354 10.88 -17.63 15.01
N GLY A 355 10.40 -17.04 16.12
CA GLY A 355 11.28 -16.44 17.13
C GLY A 355 12.30 -17.42 17.74
N GLY A 356 12.02 -18.73 17.72
CA GLY A 356 12.95 -19.76 18.18
C GLY A 356 14.30 -19.78 17.45
N LEU A 357 14.36 -19.36 16.18
CA LEU A 357 15.61 -19.32 15.41
C LEU A 357 16.68 -18.38 15.99
N GLN A 358 16.34 -17.51 16.94
CA GLN A 358 17.30 -16.69 17.69
C GLN A 358 17.62 -17.25 19.09
N SER A 359 16.95 -18.33 19.53
CA SER A 359 17.08 -18.90 20.86
C SER A 359 18.05 -20.08 20.89
N ALA A 360 18.83 -20.21 21.96
CA ALA A 360 19.70 -21.37 22.16
C ALA A 360 18.91 -22.66 22.48
N THR A 361 17.66 -22.53 22.95
CA THR A 361 16.75 -23.64 23.29
C THR A 361 15.51 -23.61 22.41
N ASP A 362 14.82 -24.72 22.33
CA ASP A 362 13.58 -24.87 21.58
C ASP A 362 12.49 -23.92 22.08
N VAL A 363 11.93 -23.11 21.17
CA VAL A 363 10.85 -22.15 21.42
C VAL A 363 9.82 -22.22 20.30
N GLY A 364 8.55 -22.09 20.67
CA GLY A 364 7.41 -22.04 19.75
C GLY A 364 6.77 -23.40 19.47
N SER A 365 5.72 -23.38 18.62
CA SER A 365 5.01 -24.57 18.16
C SER A 365 4.73 -24.44 16.65
N PRO A 366 5.42 -25.21 15.80
CA PRO A 366 6.47 -26.18 16.11
C PRO A 366 7.73 -25.52 16.70
N PRO A 367 8.54 -26.28 17.51
CA PRO A 367 9.71 -25.72 18.15
C PRO A 367 10.87 -25.50 17.17
N PHE A 368 11.59 -24.38 17.39
CA PHE A 368 12.82 -23.99 16.70
C PHE A 368 13.87 -23.51 17.70
N ASN A 369 15.13 -23.65 17.35
CA ASN A 369 16.28 -23.07 18.04
C ASN A 369 17.29 -22.53 17.01
N SER A 370 18.41 -21.98 17.48
CA SER A 370 19.44 -21.38 16.63
C SER A 370 20.37 -22.38 15.92
N SER A 371 20.08 -23.70 15.99
CA SER A 371 20.90 -24.73 15.33
C SER A 371 20.72 -24.76 13.81
N GLU A 372 21.72 -25.29 13.11
CA GLU A 372 21.66 -25.53 11.66
C GLU A 372 20.51 -26.50 11.30
N ALA A 373 20.19 -27.48 12.16
CA ALA A 373 19.08 -28.39 11.95
C ALA A 373 17.71 -27.66 11.97
N SER A 374 17.52 -26.71 12.88
CA SER A 374 16.33 -25.85 12.92
C SER A 374 16.28 -24.91 11.71
N PHE A 375 17.40 -24.38 11.26
CA PHE A 375 17.48 -23.60 10.03
C PHE A 375 17.09 -24.44 8.81
N ASP A 376 17.61 -25.66 8.66
CA ASP A 376 17.24 -26.54 7.55
C ASP A 376 15.76 -26.90 7.56
N LYS A 377 15.21 -27.22 8.75
CA LYS A 377 13.78 -27.46 8.95
C LYS A 377 12.93 -26.26 8.52
N TRP A 378 13.31 -25.04 8.93
CA TRP A 378 12.62 -23.81 8.53
C TRP A 378 12.73 -23.58 7.03
N LEU A 379 13.92 -23.69 6.44
CA LEU A 379 14.16 -23.43 5.03
C LEU A 379 13.33 -24.35 4.13
N ARG A 380 13.26 -25.66 4.46
CA ARG A 380 12.42 -26.64 3.75
C ARG A 380 10.92 -26.34 3.92
N GLY A 381 10.50 -25.91 5.11
CA GLY A 381 9.13 -25.49 5.35
C GLY A 381 8.75 -24.21 4.61
N PHE A 382 9.66 -23.25 4.50
CA PHE A 382 9.47 -22.00 3.75
C PHE A 382 9.45 -22.23 2.23
N LEU A 383 10.24 -23.21 1.73
CA LEU A 383 10.42 -23.51 0.31
C LEU A 383 9.99 -24.98 0.00
N PRO A 384 8.72 -25.35 0.18
CA PRO A 384 8.28 -26.75 0.09
C PRO A 384 8.44 -27.35 -1.32
N GLY A 385 8.51 -26.52 -2.35
CA GLY A 385 8.78 -26.95 -3.74
C GLY A 385 10.24 -27.26 -4.07
N PHE A 386 11.18 -27.00 -3.14
CA PHE A 386 12.61 -27.24 -3.35
C PHE A 386 13.02 -28.68 -3.02
N GLY A 387 13.80 -29.28 -3.92
CA GLY A 387 14.57 -30.49 -3.61
C GLY A 387 15.92 -30.18 -2.95
N ASP A 388 16.67 -31.25 -2.61
CA ASP A 388 17.95 -31.11 -1.92
C ASP A 388 18.96 -30.23 -2.69
N CYS A 389 18.99 -30.32 -4.00
CA CYS A 389 19.89 -29.53 -4.84
C CYS A 389 19.63 -28.01 -4.71
N GLU A 390 18.36 -27.59 -4.71
CA GLU A 390 17.98 -26.18 -4.56
C GLU A 390 18.20 -25.70 -3.13
N ILE A 391 17.91 -26.53 -2.12
CA ILE A 391 18.18 -26.21 -0.72
C ILE A 391 19.68 -26.00 -0.49
N GLU A 392 20.54 -26.88 -0.99
CA GLU A 392 21.99 -26.72 -0.90
C GLU A 392 22.49 -25.51 -1.73
N GLY A 393 21.85 -25.22 -2.86
CA GLY A 393 22.08 -24.01 -3.64
C GLY A 393 21.80 -22.73 -2.82
N ALA A 394 20.66 -22.68 -2.13
CA ALA A 394 20.31 -21.58 -1.23
C ALA A 394 21.29 -21.46 -0.06
N LYS A 395 21.66 -22.58 0.59
CA LYS A 395 22.67 -22.59 1.68
C LYS A 395 24.04 -22.08 1.23
N LYS A 396 24.45 -22.43 0.01
CA LYS A 396 25.72 -21.95 -0.57
C LYS A 396 25.67 -20.45 -0.87
N LEU A 397 24.50 -19.94 -1.30
CA LEU A 397 24.28 -18.52 -1.58
C LEU A 397 24.24 -17.69 -0.29
N TYR A 398 23.70 -18.27 0.79
CA TYR A 398 23.64 -17.68 2.13
C TYR A 398 24.40 -18.60 3.12
N PRO A 399 25.72 -18.51 3.21
CA PRO A 399 26.52 -19.31 4.15
C PRO A 399 26.17 -18.98 5.61
N ALA A 400 26.60 -19.81 6.56
CA ALA A 400 26.34 -19.61 7.99
C ALA A 400 26.90 -18.29 8.54
N ALA A 401 27.97 -17.78 7.93
CA ALA A 401 28.50 -16.44 8.14
C ALA A 401 28.84 -15.82 6.78
N GLY A 402 28.53 -14.54 6.60
CA GLY A 402 28.73 -13.86 5.33
C GLY A 402 28.55 -12.36 5.42
N THR A 403 28.59 -11.71 4.26
CA THR A 403 28.35 -10.26 4.11
C THR A 403 27.32 -10.01 3.02
N THR A 404 26.57 -8.94 3.15
CA THR A 404 25.76 -8.33 2.09
C THR A 404 26.32 -6.97 1.73
N GLU A 405 25.60 -6.18 0.96
CA GLU A 405 25.94 -4.81 0.59
C GLU A 405 26.15 -3.91 1.80
N THR A 406 25.41 -4.17 2.90
CA THR A 406 25.29 -3.27 4.04
C THR A 406 25.65 -3.89 5.39
N ILE A 407 25.61 -5.22 5.53
CA ILE A 407 25.87 -5.91 6.81
C ILE A 407 26.76 -7.13 6.69
N SER A 408 27.38 -7.50 7.82
CA SER A 408 27.97 -8.81 8.07
C SER A 408 27.07 -9.60 9.03
N TYR A 409 26.93 -10.90 8.83
CA TYR A 409 26.07 -11.76 9.66
C TYR A 409 26.75 -13.11 9.98
N ASN A 410 26.40 -13.67 11.13
CA ASN A 410 26.92 -14.94 11.62
C ASN A 410 25.94 -15.70 12.51
N THR A 411 24.65 -15.36 12.43
CA THR A 411 23.60 -16.03 13.21
C THR A 411 22.56 -16.66 12.29
N THR A 412 22.00 -17.80 12.71
CA THR A 412 20.92 -18.51 12.02
C THR A 412 19.72 -17.60 11.76
N TYR A 413 19.35 -16.75 12.73
CA TYR A 413 18.21 -15.86 12.64
C TYR A 413 18.39 -14.79 11.54
N VAL A 414 19.54 -14.10 11.52
CA VAL A 414 19.81 -13.09 10.49
C VAL A 414 19.95 -13.73 9.11
N ARG A 415 20.62 -14.91 9.01
CA ARG A 415 20.72 -15.69 7.78
C ARG A 415 19.36 -16.04 7.19
N ALA A 416 18.43 -16.56 8.02
CA ALA A 416 17.07 -16.87 7.61
C ALA A 416 16.31 -15.58 7.23
N GLY A 417 16.50 -14.49 7.99
CA GLY A 417 15.94 -13.18 7.69
C GLY A 417 16.34 -12.66 6.32
N LEU A 418 17.61 -12.78 5.95
CA LEU A 418 18.11 -12.38 4.64
C LEU A 418 17.48 -13.20 3.50
N ILE A 419 17.30 -14.52 3.68
CA ILE A 419 16.63 -15.36 2.69
C ILE A 419 15.17 -14.90 2.53
N TYR A 420 14.45 -14.73 3.65
CA TYR A 420 13.06 -14.26 3.60
C TYR A 420 12.95 -12.89 2.94
N ARG A 421 13.79 -11.94 3.37
CA ARG A 421 13.85 -10.58 2.81
C ARG A 421 14.03 -10.62 1.29
N ASP A 422 15.03 -11.36 0.82
CA ASP A 422 15.35 -11.39 -0.60
C ASP A 422 14.24 -12.05 -1.43
N VAL A 423 13.63 -13.15 -0.93
CA VAL A 423 12.53 -13.83 -1.66
C VAL A 423 11.26 -12.98 -1.74
N VAL A 424 10.90 -12.30 -0.64
CA VAL A 424 9.54 -11.73 -0.47
C VAL A 424 9.51 -10.21 -0.61
N LEU A 425 10.65 -9.53 -0.44
CA LEU A 425 10.72 -8.07 -0.34
C LEU A 425 11.76 -7.47 -1.30
N SER A 426 13.06 -7.77 -1.13
CA SER A 426 14.13 -7.07 -1.84
C SER A 426 14.24 -7.47 -3.32
N CYS A 427 14.14 -8.76 -3.68
CA CYS A 427 14.16 -9.15 -5.08
C CYS A 427 12.90 -8.72 -5.83
N PRO A 428 11.67 -8.82 -5.28
CA PRO A 428 10.51 -8.15 -5.85
C PRO A 428 10.72 -6.65 -6.09
N ALA A 429 11.31 -5.91 -5.13
CA ALA A 429 11.64 -4.49 -5.28
C ALA A 429 12.65 -4.25 -6.43
N PHE A 430 13.68 -5.07 -6.49
CA PHE A 430 14.71 -5.01 -7.53
C PHE A 430 14.14 -5.27 -8.94
N TRP A 431 13.37 -6.36 -9.11
CA TRP A 431 12.75 -6.69 -10.42
C TRP A 431 11.74 -5.63 -10.85
N PHE A 432 10.91 -5.15 -9.93
CA PHE A 432 9.95 -4.10 -10.18
C PHE A 432 10.61 -2.81 -10.66
N SER A 433 11.64 -2.34 -9.95
CA SER A 433 12.37 -1.13 -10.35
C SER A 433 13.09 -1.30 -11.69
N GLY A 434 13.66 -2.48 -11.93
CA GLY A 434 14.35 -2.81 -13.18
C GLY A 434 13.43 -2.95 -14.39
N ALA A 435 12.14 -3.22 -14.19
CA ALA A 435 11.17 -3.36 -15.25
C ALA A 435 10.63 -2.02 -15.82
N ALA A 436 10.88 -0.90 -15.15
CA ALA A 436 10.36 0.40 -15.56
C ALA A 436 11.06 0.94 -16.83
N PRO A 437 10.35 1.18 -17.94
CA PRO A 437 10.98 1.45 -19.23
C PRO A 437 11.66 2.82 -19.35
N LYS A 438 11.26 3.80 -18.52
CA LYS A 438 11.83 5.16 -18.57
C LYS A 438 12.77 5.48 -17.43
N GLY A 439 12.84 4.64 -16.40
CA GLY A 439 13.77 4.79 -15.29
C GLY A 439 13.32 4.07 -14.02
N GLY A 440 14.28 3.42 -13.35
CA GLY A 440 14.07 2.76 -12.09
C GLY A 440 15.14 3.14 -11.06
N TRP A 441 14.74 3.15 -9.79
CA TRP A 441 15.59 3.43 -8.63
C TRP A 441 15.33 2.40 -7.53
N LEU A 442 16.37 2.08 -6.78
CA LEU A 442 16.28 1.19 -5.62
C LEU A 442 17.04 1.81 -4.45
N GLY A 443 16.55 1.60 -3.25
CA GLY A 443 17.25 2.00 -2.05
C GLY A 443 17.05 1.06 -0.87
N GLU A 444 18.03 1.06 0.04
CA GLU A 444 18.02 0.29 1.29
C GLU A 444 18.03 1.22 2.50
N TYR A 445 17.11 0.99 3.43
CA TYR A 445 17.09 1.67 4.73
C TYR A 445 17.84 0.84 5.76
N SER A 446 19.01 1.33 6.20
CA SER A 446 19.95 0.60 7.06
C SER A 446 20.18 1.25 8.44
N LEU A 447 19.17 2.02 8.94
CA LEU A 447 19.24 2.57 10.31
C LEU A 447 18.69 1.56 11.31
N ASN A 448 19.47 1.27 12.33
CA ASN A 448 19.05 0.38 13.41
C ASN A 448 17.69 0.81 14.02
N PRO A 449 16.69 -0.11 14.15
CA PRO A 449 16.80 -1.57 13.97
C PRO A 449 16.63 -2.04 12.52
N SER A 450 16.34 -1.17 11.55
CA SER A 450 16.06 -1.44 10.12
C SER A 450 15.16 -2.66 9.86
N LYS A 451 14.26 -2.92 10.79
CA LYS A 451 13.21 -3.93 10.71
C LYS A 451 12.13 -3.49 9.72
N HIS A 452 11.25 -4.41 9.34
CA HIS A 452 10.12 -4.08 8.48
C HIS A 452 9.30 -2.91 9.04
N ALA A 453 9.04 -1.90 8.21
CA ALA A 453 8.38 -0.64 8.54
C ALA A 453 9.18 0.33 9.45
N SER A 454 10.48 0.10 9.71
CA SER A 454 11.29 1.05 10.51
C SER A 454 11.43 2.42 9.86
N ASP A 455 11.40 2.49 8.54
CA ASP A 455 11.50 3.72 7.75
C ASP A 455 10.26 4.60 7.81
N THR A 456 9.11 4.06 8.23
CA THR A 456 7.84 4.80 8.30
C THR A 456 7.87 6.01 9.23
N VAL A 457 8.79 6.04 10.18
CA VAL A 457 9.02 7.15 11.09
C VAL A 457 9.32 8.47 10.35
N TRP A 458 9.86 8.41 9.14
CA TRP A 458 10.20 9.60 8.37
C TRP A 458 9.04 10.18 7.56
N TRP A 459 8.04 9.38 7.23
CA TRP A 459 7.03 9.78 6.25
C TRP A 459 5.57 9.51 6.66
N ASN A 460 5.29 8.61 7.61
CA ASN A 460 3.91 8.23 7.91
C ASN A 460 3.16 9.30 8.70
N GLN A 461 3.68 9.67 9.88
CA GLN A 461 3.06 10.65 10.76
C GLN A 461 4.07 11.68 11.25
N VAL A 462 3.58 12.88 11.62
CA VAL A 462 4.41 13.90 12.25
C VAL A 462 4.90 13.41 13.63
N ASN A 463 6.21 13.47 13.84
CA ASN A 463 6.82 13.00 15.08
C ASN A 463 8.12 13.77 15.42
N ALA A 464 8.70 13.49 16.60
CA ALA A 464 9.88 14.20 17.08
C ALA A 464 11.15 13.92 16.27
N VAL A 465 11.28 12.73 15.67
CA VAL A 465 12.49 12.32 14.91
C VAL A 465 12.73 13.24 13.72
N GLN A 466 11.67 13.65 13.03
CA GLN A 466 11.76 14.58 11.89
C GLN A 466 12.31 15.96 12.29
N LYS A 467 12.08 16.37 13.54
CA LYS A 467 12.60 17.64 14.10
C LYS A 467 14.02 17.51 14.64
N THR A 468 14.41 16.34 15.14
CA THR A 468 15.74 16.10 15.71
C THR A 468 16.80 15.77 14.66
N ASP A 469 16.37 15.28 13.49
CA ASP A 469 17.25 15.00 12.35
C ASP A 469 16.62 15.52 11.05
N PRO A 470 16.54 16.87 10.90
CA PRO A 470 15.89 17.48 9.74
C PRO A 470 16.61 17.14 8.42
N ALA A 471 17.93 17.01 8.42
CA ALA A 471 18.69 16.68 7.20
C ALA A 471 18.32 15.30 6.65
N ARG A 472 18.12 14.31 7.52
CA ARG A 472 17.69 12.97 7.10
C ARG A 472 16.22 12.98 6.70
N TYR A 473 15.37 13.69 7.42
CA TYR A 473 13.96 13.85 7.05
C TYR A 473 13.83 14.48 5.67
N GLU A 474 14.50 15.61 5.43
CA GLU A 474 14.52 16.30 4.14
C GLU A 474 15.10 15.43 3.03
N GLY A 475 16.15 14.65 3.32
CA GLY A 475 16.76 13.75 2.36
C GLY A 475 15.88 12.55 2.02
N TYR A 476 15.33 11.88 3.02
CA TYR A 476 14.56 10.65 2.83
C TYR A 476 13.14 10.93 2.34
N ALA A 477 12.33 11.64 3.11
CA ALA A 477 10.97 12.00 2.69
C ALA A 477 10.97 12.97 1.50
N GLY A 478 12.00 13.81 1.36
CA GLY A 478 12.19 14.69 0.21
C GLY A 478 12.46 13.94 -1.10
N ALA A 479 13.15 12.78 -1.05
CA ALA A 479 13.32 11.94 -2.24
C ALA A 479 11.97 11.34 -2.70
N PHE A 480 11.10 10.95 -1.77
CA PHE A 480 9.73 10.50 -2.07
C PHE A 480 8.91 11.64 -2.69
N ALA A 481 8.91 12.82 -2.06
CA ALA A 481 8.22 14.00 -2.57
C ALA A 481 8.69 14.37 -3.98
N SER A 482 10.00 14.38 -4.22
CA SER A 482 10.60 14.66 -5.52
C SER A 482 10.13 13.66 -6.59
N PHE A 483 10.17 12.35 -6.28
CA PHE A 483 9.69 11.33 -7.20
C PHE A 483 8.19 11.46 -7.50
N PHE A 484 7.36 11.75 -6.50
CA PHE A 484 5.92 11.94 -6.69
C PHE A 484 5.62 13.14 -7.61
N GLN A 485 6.36 14.23 -7.45
CA GLN A 485 6.16 15.46 -8.22
C GLN A 485 6.74 15.38 -9.63
N THR A 486 7.90 14.76 -9.81
CA THR A 486 8.67 14.85 -11.07
C THR A 486 8.91 13.52 -11.77
N GLY A 487 8.88 12.41 -11.01
CA GLY A 487 9.33 11.10 -11.45
C GLY A 487 10.84 10.86 -11.29
N ASP A 488 11.59 11.84 -10.74
CA ASP A 488 13.00 11.73 -10.39
C ASP A 488 13.17 11.98 -8.87
N PRO A 489 13.69 11.03 -8.09
CA PRO A 489 13.85 11.20 -6.64
C PRO A 489 14.85 12.30 -6.26
N ASN A 490 15.61 12.85 -7.21
CA ASN A 490 16.65 13.85 -6.96
C ASN A 490 16.27 15.28 -7.40
N ALA A 491 15.34 15.43 -8.35
CA ALA A 491 15.11 16.69 -9.05
C ALA A 491 14.68 17.86 -8.14
N LEU A 492 13.86 17.59 -7.13
CA LEU A 492 13.37 18.57 -6.15
C LEU A 492 13.79 18.24 -4.71
N LYS A 493 14.75 17.34 -4.53
CA LYS A 493 15.31 17.03 -3.23
C LYS A 493 15.96 18.26 -2.62
N LEU A 494 15.67 18.57 -1.36
CA LEU A 494 16.16 19.77 -0.70
C LEU A 494 17.70 19.79 -0.65
N SER A 495 18.28 20.98 -0.84
CA SER A 495 19.74 21.18 -0.96
C SER A 495 20.54 20.77 0.28
N ALA A 496 19.95 20.86 1.48
CA ALA A 496 20.58 20.40 2.73
C ALA A 496 20.83 18.89 2.77
N SER A 497 20.14 18.12 1.93
CA SER A 497 20.20 16.66 1.84
C SER A 497 20.97 16.15 0.62
N THR A 498 21.87 16.95 0.06
CA THR A 498 22.64 16.63 -1.17
C THR A 498 23.69 15.54 -1.00
N GLN A 499 23.88 15.00 0.20
CA GLN A 499 24.70 13.81 0.39
C GLN A 499 24.08 12.64 -0.39
N ALA A 500 24.83 12.04 -1.26
CA ALA A 500 24.51 10.96 -2.17
C ALA A 500 23.07 10.98 -2.74
N GLY A 501 22.95 11.42 -3.96
CA GLY A 501 21.71 11.27 -4.74
C GLY A 501 21.30 9.81 -4.87
N VAL A 502 20.02 9.56 -5.14
CA VAL A 502 19.50 8.22 -5.44
C VAL A 502 20.02 7.81 -6.82
N PRO A 503 20.89 6.80 -6.95
CA PRO A 503 21.44 6.41 -8.24
C PRO A 503 20.37 5.72 -9.10
N PRO A 504 20.38 5.91 -10.42
CA PRO A 504 19.57 5.09 -11.31
C PRO A 504 20.00 3.62 -11.23
N LEU A 505 19.05 2.71 -11.22
CA LEU A 505 19.30 1.26 -11.09
C LEU A 505 20.18 0.71 -12.24
N LYS A 506 20.11 1.31 -13.42
CA LYS A 506 20.97 0.97 -14.58
C LYS A 506 22.46 1.09 -14.31
N ASP A 507 22.85 1.84 -13.28
CA ASP A 507 24.24 2.01 -12.87
C ASP A 507 24.71 0.88 -11.94
N SER A 508 23.88 -0.18 -11.73
CA SER A 508 24.09 -1.31 -10.80
C SER A 508 24.41 -0.86 -9.38
N LYS A 509 23.72 0.20 -8.94
CA LYS A 509 23.85 0.79 -7.60
C LYS A 509 22.50 1.00 -6.97
N GLU A 510 22.46 0.93 -5.64
CA GLU A 510 21.34 1.34 -4.82
C GLU A 510 21.72 2.49 -3.88
N TRP A 511 20.71 3.25 -3.49
CA TRP A 511 20.82 4.27 -2.47
C TRP A 511 20.75 3.63 -1.09
N VAL A 512 21.60 4.05 -0.13
CA VAL A 512 21.62 3.49 1.21
C VAL A 512 21.49 4.58 2.26
N VAL A 513 20.50 4.44 3.14
CA VAL A 513 20.30 5.32 4.30
C VAL A 513 21.06 4.76 5.48
N ILE A 514 22.13 5.42 5.89
CA ILE A 514 23.08 4.99 6.93
C ILE A 514 23.12 5.97 8.12
N PRO A 515 23.69 5.58 9.27
CA PRO A 515 23.77 6.48 10.44
C PRO A 515 24.46 7.83 10.18
N THR A 516 25.40 7.88 9.25
CA THR A 516 26.13 9.11 8.89
C THR A 516 25.45 9.93 7.76
N GLY A 517 24.28 9.54 7.28
CA GLY A 517 23.55 10.22 6.21
C GLY A 517 23.09 9.28 5.10
N PHE A 518 23.55 9.53 3.88
CA PHE A 518 23.21 8.75 2.69
C PHE A 518 24.47 8.32 1.96
N ALA A 519 24.44 7.11 1.43
CA ALA A 519 25.53 6.51 0.66
C ALA A 519 24.97 5.78 -0.58
N THR A 520 25.84 5.13 -1.32
CA THR A 520 25.48 4.18 -2.39
C THR A 520 26.21 2.88 -2.18
N ALA A 521 25.59 1.76 -2.52
CA ALA A 521 26.18 0.43 -2.54
C ALA A 521 26.10 -0.19 -3.95
N ASP A 522 27.05 -1.07 -4.27
CA ASP A 522 27.02 -1.84 -5.51
C ASP A 522 26.05 -3.02 -5.38
N LEU A 523 25.20 -3.25 -6.39
CA LEU A 523 24.15 -4.28 -6.37
C LEU A 523 24.62 -5.70 -6.72
N GLY A 524 25.90 -5.92 -7.05
CA GLY A 524 26.37 -7.19 -7.60
C GLY A 524 26.05 -8.43 -6.76
N GLN A 525 26.01 -8.31 -5.43
CA GLN A 525 25.60 -9.42 -4.57
C GLN A 525 24.07 -9.63 -4.59
N LEU A 526 23.27 -8.55 -4.52
CA LEU A 526 21.82 -8.62 -4.61
C LEU A 526 21.38 -9.17 -5.98
N GLU A 527 21.98 -8.69 -7.07
CA GLU A 527 21.74 -9.19 -8.43
C GLU A 527 21.95 -10.71 -8.52
N LYS A 528 23.05 -11.20 -7.95
CA LYS A 528 23.36 -12.63 -7.89
C LYS A 528 22.30 -13.41 -7.10
N ARG A 529 21.89 -12.91 -5.94
CA ARG A 529 20.88 -13.54 -5.10
C ARG A 529 19.51 -13.53 -5.79
N CYS A 530 19.09 -12.40 -6.35
CA CYS A 530 17.84 -12.28 -7.09
C CYS A 530 17.83 -13.09 -8.39
N GLY A 531 18.98 -13.25 -9.05
CA GLY A 531 19.14 -14.14 -10.20
C GLY A 531 18.94 -15.62 -9.86
N PHE A 532 19.33 -16.06 -8.65
CA PHE A 532 19.04 -17.41 -8.15
C PHE A 532 17.52 -17.58 -7.91
N TRP A 533 16.90 -16.65 -7.21
CA TRP A 533 15.46 -16.70 -6.90
C TRP A 533 14.61 -16.64 -8.16
N LYS A 534 14.99 -15.83 -9.15
CA LYS A 534 14.29 -15.78 -10.46
C LYS A 534 14.31 -17.15 -11.17
N LYS A 535 15.44 -17.86 -11.13
CA LYS A 535 15.53 -19.21 -11.73
C LYS A 535 14.67 -20.23 -10.97
N ALA A 536 14.46 -20.01 -9.69
CA ALA A 536 13.66 -20.87 -8.82
C ALA A 536 12.15 -20.54 -8.87
N ALA A 537 11.73 -19.47 -9.54
CA ALA A 537 10.34 -18.98 -9.55
C ALA A 537 9.32 -20.04 -10.04
N ALA A 538 9.72 -20.98 -10.90
CA ALA A 538 8.86 -22.10 -11.32
C ALA A 538 8.47 -23.04 -10.14
N LYS A 539 9.27 -23.07 -9.06
CA LYS A 539 9.04 -23.91 -7.87
C LYS A 539 8.49 -23.11 -6.67
N ILE A 540 8.69 -21.82 -6.67
CA ILE A 540 8.16 -20.87 -5.70
C ILE A 540 7.59 -19.68 -6.50
N PRO A 541 6.27 -19.62 -6.71
CA PRO A 541 5.66 -18.60 -7.56
C PRO A 541 5.74 -17.22 -6.92
N ILE A 542 6.80 -16.48 -7.26
CA ILE A 542 7.11 -15.13 -6.76
C ILE A 542 7.21 -14.12 -7.90
#